data_f12f179375973c575df2e85d5ca34dac
#
_entry.id   f12f179375973c575df2e85d5ca34dac
#
_cell.length_a   1.000
_cell.length_b   1.000
_cell.length_c   1.000
_cell.angle_alpha   90.00
_cell.angle_beta   90.00
_cell.angle_gamma   90.00
#
_symmetry.space_group_name_H-M   'P 1'
#
loop_
_entity.id
_entity.type
_entity.pdbx_description
1 polymer ?
#
loop_
_entity_poly.entity_id
_entity_poly.type
_entity_poly.pdbx_seq_one_letter_code
_entity_poly.pdbx_strand_id
1 'polypeptide(L)'
;MRAFFGILVIAASLFGYEINHENWAKFYKFTGNANGVKFEVYMNYFKDEFENFKQTKSFKVPAKISGHIFFDGTKYDYEKGSFEQNGSEISSLNAVSDKINLDVKNENGELKGKIIVKNKAYNATVKEEKEYEILNIGIQMTEANGTKYEAIINDIFPTELAKKHKNKLLSLLYDLKSERKKWPNSQYESLENIYYINDKIKSICTYKNAKTNCEVISLATNKKLKLKQIFKDMNNEHLKAVLATAGVSDNFVLSPLGLTFLNEEQISVPLEEIRPYFSDEVGL
;
A
#
# COMPACT_ATOMS: atom_id res chain seq x y z
N MET A 1 -29.70 -1.82 -3.88
CA MET A 1 -29.12 -2.50 -5.06
C MET A 1 -27.84 -3.17 -4.59
N ARG A 2 -27.78 -4.48 -4.57
CA ARG A 2 -26.57 -5.23 -4.16
C ARG A 2 -25.53 -5.02 -5.26
N ALA A 3 -24.47 -4.27 -4.98
CA ALA A 3 -23.31 -4.24 -5.84
C ALA A 3 -22.65 -5.62 -5.74
N PHE A 4 -22.88 -6.46 -6.74
CA PHE A 4 -22.10 -7.64 -6.98
C PHE A 4 -20.67 -7.16 -7.28
N PHE A 5 -19.74 -7.42 -6.36
CA PHE A 5 -18.33 -7.49 -6.69
C PHE A 5 -18.18 -8.73 -7.56
N GLY A 6 -18.48 -8.56 -8.86
CA GLY A 6 -18.28 -9.58 -9.83
C GLY A 6 -16.80 -9.77 -10.06
N ILE A 7 -16.31 -10.95 -9.80
CA ILE A 7 -15.11 -11.46 -10.43
C ILE A 7 -15.34 -11.34 -11.92
N LEU A 8 -14.74 -10.35 -12.55
CA LEU A 8 -14.78 -10.22 -14.01
C LEU A 8 -13.77 -11.22 -14.58
N VAL A 9 -14.19 -12.46 -14.73
CA VAL A 9 -13.45 -13.46 -15.49
C VAL A 9 -13.59 -13.08 -16.96
N ILE A 10 -12.60 -12.42 -17.51
CA ILE A 10 -12.49 -12.25 -18.95
C ILE A 10 -11.83 -13.51 -19.49
N ALA A 11 -12.63 -14.50 -19.80
CA ALA A 11 -12.20 -15.68 -20.51
C ALA A 11 -11.76 -15.28 -21.93
N ALA A 12 -10.48 -15.09 -22.14
CA ALA A 12 -9.91 -14.92 -23.47
C ALA A 12 -9.52 -16.30 -24.01
N SER A 13 -10.46 -16.98 -24.61
CA SER A 13 -10.48 -18.40 -24.93
C SER A 13 -9.61 -18.85 -26.13
N LEU A 14 -8.53 -18.19 -26.45
CA LEU A 14 -7.68 -18.65 -27.56
C LEU A 14 -6.26 -19.12 -27.18
N PHE A 15 -5.83 -18.95 -25.91
CA PHE A 15 -4.48 -19.33 -25.49
C PHE A 15 -4.39 -19.92 -24.06
N GLY A 16 -5.50 -20.35 -23.47
CA GLY A 16 -5.45 -21.04 -22.18
C GLY A 16 -4.91 -20.20 -21.01
N TYR A 17 -5.11 -18.89 -21.00
CA TYR A 17 -4.82 -18.03 -19.87
C TYR A 17 -6.08 -17.43 -19.24
N GLU A 18 -6.02 -17.23 -17.94
CA GLU A 18 -7.09 -16.67 -17.13
C GLU A 18 -6.60 -15.39 -16.46
N ILE A 19 -7.42 -14.33 -16.46
CA ILE A 19 -7.13 -13.07 -15.80
C ILE A 19 -8.05 -12.93 -14.58
N ASN A 20 -7.44 -12.78 -13.40
CA ASN A 20 -8.14 -12.63 -12.14
C ASN A 20 -7.87 -11.24 -11.55
N HIS A 21 -8.85 -10.70 -10.83
CA HIS A 21 -8.75 -9.43 -10.12
C HIS A 21 -9.09 -9.66 -8.65
N GLU A 22 -8.30 -9.09 -7.77
CA GLU A 22 -8.53 -9.14 -6.34
C GLU A 22 -8.23 -7.79 -5.70
N ASN A 23 -9.08 -7.34 -4.77
CA ASN A 23 -8.82 -6.15 -3.97
C ASN A 23 -7.69 -6.45 -2.98
N TRP A 24 -6.68 -5.59 -2.94
CA TRP A 24 -5.46 -5.78 -2.18
C TRP A 24 -5.34 -4.84 -0.97
N ALA A 25 -5.47 -3.53 -1.22
CA ALA A 25 -5.33 -2.49 -0.21
C ALA A 25 -6.12 -1.26 -0.61
N LYS A 26 -6.40 -0.42 0.37
CA LYS A 26 -7.02 0.89 0.18
C LYS A 26 -6.27 1.95 0.97
N PHE A 27 -6.13 3.12 0.36
CA PHE A 27 -5.56 4.31 0.98
C PHE A 27 -6.52 5.46 0.78
N TYR A 28 -6.87 6.13 1.87
CA TYR A 28 -7.85 7.21 1.86
C TYR A 28 -7.24 8.51 2.34
N LYS A 29 -7.69 9.60 1.74
CA LYS A 29 -7.54 10.95 2.26
C LYS A 29 -8.92 11.52 2.55
N PHE A 30 -9.09 12.04 3.76
CA PHE A 30 -10.25 12.79 4.16
C PHE A 30 -9.86 14.20 4.54
N THR A 31 -10.77 15.13 4.30
CA THR A 31 -10.69 16.50 4.83
C THR A 31 -11.77 16.71 5.87
N GLY A 32 -11.45 17.45 6.91
CA GLY A 32 -12.38 17.72 8.00
C GLY A 32 -12.36 19.16 8.49
N ASN A 33 -13.41 19.51 9.21
CA ASN A 33 -13.54 20.75 9.95
C ASN A 33 -13.96 20.45 11.39
N ALA A 34 -13.26 21.05 12.34
CA ALA A 34 -13.50 20.90 13.76
C ALA A 34 -13.65 22.27 14.42
N ASN A 35 -14.87 22.75 14.57
CA ASN A 35 -15.17 24.09 15.11
C ASN A 35 -14.39 25.23 14.38
N GLY A 36 -14.27 25.14 13.05
CA GLY A 36 -13.54 26.13 12.24
C GLY A 36 -12.06 25.77 11.98
N VAL A 37 -11.48 24.83 12.69
CA VAL A 37 -10.13 24.32 12.44
C VAL A 37 -10.18 23.25 11.35
N LYS A 38 -9.46 23.47 10.25
CA LYS A 38 -9.33 22.46 9.18
C LYS A 38 -8.35 21.39 9.59
N PHE A 39 -8.64 20.13 9.21
CA PHE A 39 -7.75 19.00 9.42
C PHE A 39 -7.83 18.01 8.26
N GLU A 40 -6.82 17.17 8.14
CA GLU A 40 -6.74 16.11 7.14
C GLU A 40 -6.49 14.77 7.85
N VAL A 41 -7.12 13.72 7.34
CA VAL A 41 -6.93 12.34 7.82
C VAL A 41 -6.40 11.51 6.66
N TYR A 42 -5.32 10.82 6.88
CA TYR A 42 -4.77 9.83 5.97
C TYR A 42 -4.90 8.46 6.61
N MET A 43 -5.55 7.55 5.90
CA MET A 43 -5.83 6.21 6.38
C MET A 43 -5.33 5.16 5.41
N ASN A 44 -4.66 4.17 5.95
CA ASN A 44 -4.19 3.01 5.23
C ASN A 44 -4.95 1.78 5.72
N TYR A 45 -5.48 1.01 4.79
CA TYR A 45 -6.15 -0.26 5.05
C TYR A 45 -5.55 -1.32 4.14
N PHE A 46 -5.00 -2.38 4.74
CA PHE A 46 -4.62 -3.59 4.04
C PHE A 46 -5.67 -4.66 4.29
N LYS A 47 -5.96 -5.47 3.27
CA LYS A 47 -6.74 -6.68 3.42
C LYS A 47 -6.01 -7.62 4.39
N ASP A 48 -6.74 -8.54 5.01
CA ASP A 48 -6.25 -9.51 5.98
C ASP A 48 -4.81 -10.00 5.75
N GLU A 49 -4.22 -10.77 6.60
CA GLU A 49 -2.86 -11.26 6.47
C GLU A 49 -2.55 -11.71 5.04
N PHE A 50 -1.54 -11.14 4.42
CA PHE A 50 -1.01 -11.66 3.18
C PHE A 50 0.42 -12.16 3.35
N GLU A 51 0.70 -13.28 2.72
CA GLU A 51 2.05 -13.76 2.55
C GLU A 51 2.61 -13.15 1.28
N ASN A 52 3.66 -12.37 1.46
CA ASN A 52 4.34 -11.81 0.33
C ASN A 52 5.60 -12.61 0.05
N PHE A 53 5.89 -12.82 -1.24
CA PHE A 53 7.10 -13.48 -1.67
C PHE A 53 7.26 -14.89 -1.08
N LYS A 54 6.51 -15.80 -1.63
CA LYS A 54 6.35 -17.21 -1.21
C LYS A 54 7.63 -17.99 -0.87
N GLN A 55 8.83 -17.46 -1.03
CA GLN A 55 9.97 -18.34 -1.15
C GLN A 55 11.02 -18.31 -0.07
N THR A 56 11.24 -17.26 0.68
CA THR A 56 12.38 -17.28 1.60
C THR A 56 12.10 -16.81 2.99
N LYS A 57 11.35 -15.78 3.12
CA LYS A 57 10.86 -15.27 4.41
C LYS A 57 9.54 -14.56 4.12
N SER A 58 8.45 -15.09 4.65
CA SER A 58 7.14 -14.44 4.52
C SER A 58 7.20 -13.07 5.17
N PHE A 59 6.97 -12.04 4.38
CA PHE A 59 6.69 -10.71 4.89
C PHE A 59 5.18 -10.64 5.12
N LYS A 60 4.78 -10.80 6.38
CA LYS A 60 3.37 -10.74 6.76
C LYS A 60 3.03 -9.32 7.19
N VAL A 61 2.07 -8.71 6.53
CA VAL A 61 1.44 -7.49 6.99
C VAL A 61 0.04 -7.86 7.48
N PRO A 62 -0.25 -7.80 8.78
CA PRO A 62 -1.59 -8.05 9.28
C PRO A 62 -2.56 -7.00 8.77
N ALA A 63 -3.82 -7.37 8.64
CA ALA A 63 -4.89 -6.40 8.38
C ALA A 63 -4.84 -5.31 9.44
N LYS A 64 -4.56 -4.10 9.00
CA LYS A 64 -4.34 -2.98 9.90
C LYS A 64 -4.90 -1.70 9.31
N ILE A 65 -5.57 -0.95 10.17
CA ILE A 65 -5.90 0.44 9.90
C ILE A 65 -4.90 1.29 10.65
N SER A 66 -4.16 2.10 9.93
CA SER A 66 -3.17 3.03 10.48
C SER A 66 -3.10 4.28 9.64
N GLY A 67 -2.48 5.31 10.14
CA GLY A 67 -2.28 6.54 9.39
C GLY A 67 -1.91 7.72 10.25
N HIS A 68 -2.28 8.90 9.80
CA HIS A 68 -2.02 10.13 10.54
C HIS A 68 -3.12 11.17 10.31
N ILE A 69 -3.23 12.07 11.26
CA ILE A 69 -4.12 13.24 11.21
C ILE A 69 -3.28 14.49 11.31
N PHE A 70 -3.42 15.40 10.34
CA PHE A 70 -2.92 16.76 10.47
C PHE A 70 -4.00 17.64 11.06
N PHE A 71 -3.78 18.15 12.27
CA PHE A 71 -4.71 19.04 12.96
C PHE A 71 -3.97 20.31 13.38
N ASP A 72 -4.45 21.45 12.93
CA ASP A 72 -3.85 22.77 13.21
C ASP A 72 -2.32 22.77 12.96
N GLY A 73 -1.90 22.29 11.80
CA GLY A 73 -0.49 22.23 11.39
C GLY A 73 0.36 21.18 12.12
N THR A 74 -0.20 20.47 13.08
CA THR A 74 0.50 19.41 13.83
C THR A 74 0.09 18.04 13.33
N LYS A 75 1.07 17.17 13.13
CA LYS A 75 0.87 15.78 12.73
C LYS A 75 0.70 14.89 13.96
N TYR A 76 -0.32 14.06 13.92
CA TYR A 76 -0.63 13.05 14.93
C TYR A 76 -0.78 11.71 14.25
N ASP A 77 -0.03 10.73 14.70
CA ASP A 77 -0.07 9.39 14.18
C ASP A 77 -1.04 8.53 14.95
N TYR A 78 -1.68 7.59 14.27
CA TYR A 78 -2.51 6.57 14.90
C TYR A 78 -2.23 5.20 14.28
N GLU A 79 -2.31 4.16 15.11
CA GLU A 79 -2.09 2.78 14.72
C GLU A 79 -3.29 1.89 15.00
N LYS A 80 -4.34 2.47 15.55
CA LYS A 80 -5.61 1.79 15.84
C LYS A 80 -6.73 2.59 15.23
N GLY A 81 -7.69 1.88 14.65
CA GLY A 81 -8.85 2.49 14.07
C GLY A 81 -9.84 1.44 13.62
N SER A 82 -11.01 1.88 13.28
CA SER A 82 -12.02 1.10 12.60
C SER A 82 -12.58 1.87 11.43
N PHE A 83 -13.01 1.14 10.44
CA PHE A 83 -13.59 1.67 9.22
C PHE A 83 -14.70 0.73 8.81
N GLU A 84 -15.89 1.28 8.65
CA GLU A 84 -17.04 0.52 8.18
C GLU A 84 -17.58 1.15 6.90
N GLN A 85 -17.90 0.30 5.95
CA GLN A 85 -18.41 0.71 4.66
C GLN A 85 -19.68 -0.07 4.34
N ASN A 86 -20.70 0.64 3.88
CA ASN A 86 -21.94 0.05 3.39
C ASN A 86 -22.09 0.35 1.90
N GLY A 87 -21.76 -0.65 1.06
CA GLY A 87 -21.62 -0.43 -0.37
C GLY A 87 -20.41 0.45 -0.70
N SER A 88 -20.64 1.59 -1.35
CA SER A 88 -19.60 2.60 -1.62
C SER A 88 -19.56 3.71 -0.58
N GLU A 89 -20.46 3.70 0.40
CA GLU A 89 -20.59 4.78 1.37
C GLU A 89 -19.94 4.39 2.69
N ILE A 90 -19.09 5.26 3.21
CA ILE A 90 -18.47 5.07 4.51
C ILE A 90 -19.51 5.35 5.59
N SER A 91 -19.75 4.35 6.45
CA SER A 91 -20.71 4.44 7.55
C SER A 91 -20.07 4.92 8.84
N SER A 92 -18.81 4.58 9.08
CA SER A 92 -18.07 5.07 10.25
C SER A 92 -16.57 5.10 10.00
N LEU A 93 -15.89 6.03 10.69
CA LEU A 93 -14.43 6.14 10.72
C LEU A 93 -14.00 6.46 12.14
N ASN A 94 -13.10 5.64 12.67
CA ASN A 94 -12.46 5.85 13.96
C ASN A 94 -10.96 5.76 13.83
N ALA A 95 -10.23 6.69 14.45
CA ALA A 95 -8.77 6.72 14.49
C ALA A 95 -8.31 7.12 15.89
N VAL A 96 -7.51 6.27 16.52
CA VAL A 96 -7.17 6.40 17.95
C VAL A 96 -5.69 6.36 18.19
N SER A 97 -5.20 7.32 18.95
CA SER A 97 -3.89 7.31 19.61
C SER A 97 -3.97 8.03 20.97
N ASP A 98 -2.86 8.03 21.71
CA ASP A 98 -2.80 8.70 23.02
C ASP A 98 -3.01 10.23 22.94
N LYS A 99 -2.77 10.82 21.77
CA LYS A 99 -2.77 12.29 21.58
C LYS A 99 -3.95 12.78 20.77
N ILE A 100 -4.57 11.89 19.97
CA ILE A 100 -5.68 12.25 19.11
C ILE A 100 -6.66 11.07 19.01
N ASN A 101 -7.95 11.40 19.04
CA ASN A 101 -9.02 10.45 18.84
C ASN A 101 -10.07 11.08 17.92
N LEU A 102 -10.32 10.46 16.77
CA LEU A 102 -11.39 10.81 15.85
C LEU A 102 -12.44 9.71 15.89
N ASP A 103 -13.71 10.09 16.11
CA ASP A 103 -14.85 9.19 16.03
C ASP A 103 -15.98 9.91 15.30
N VAL A 104 -16.26 9.45 14.06
CA VAL A 104 -17.28 10.03 13.20
C VAL A 104 -18.13 8.93 12.57
N LYS A 105 -19.42 9.21 12.40
CA LYS A 105 -20.41 8.32 11.79
C LYS A 105 -21.17 9.04 10.71
N ASN A 106 -21.66 8.30 9.75
CA ASN A 106 -22.49 8.86 8.70
C ASN A 106 -23.85 9.30 9.25
N GLU A 107 -24.11 10.58 9.07
CA GLU A 107 -25.39 11.23 9.38
C GLU A 107 -25.86 11.95 8.11
N ASN A 108 -26.80 11.34 7.40
CA ASN A 108 -27.39 11.89 6.16
C ASN A 108 -26.37 12.21 5.05
N GLY A 109 -25.40 11.32 4.84
CA GLY A 109 -24.40 11.46 3.80
C GLY A 109 -23.14 12.26 4.20
N GLU A 110 -23.06 12.71 5.45
CA GLU A 110 -21.88 13.38 6.00
C GLU A 110 -21.34 12.62 7.20
N LEU A 111 -20.03 12.44 7.29
CA LEU A 111 -19.40 11.88 8.49
C LEU A 111 -19.31 12.97 9.57
N LYS A 112 -20.08 12.80 10.65
CA LYS A 112 -20.15 13.73 11.78
C LYS A 112 -19.78 13.05 13.08
N GLY A 113 -19.22 13.80 14.01
CA GLY A 113 -18.84 13.28 15.32
C GLY A 113 -17.90 14.20 16.07
N LYS A 114 -16.86 13.62 16.66
CA LYS A 114 -15.92 14.35 17.50
C LYS A 114 -14.48 14.03 17.13
N ILE A 115 -13.62 15.04 17.26
CA ILE A 115 -12.18 14.86 17.34
C ILE A 115 -11.69 15.39 18.69
N ILE A 116 -10.91 14.57 19.38
CA ILE A 116 -10.30 14.93 20.67
C ILE A 116 -8.80 15.07 20.42
N VAL A 117 -8.24 16.24 20.70
CA VAL A 117 -6.82 16.53 20.55
C VAL A 117 -6.29 17.04 21.87
N LYS A 118 -5.29 16.35 22.45
CA LYS A 118 -4.71 16.71 23.74
C LYS A 118 -5.80 16.96 24.83
N ASN A 119 -6.76 16.05 24.93
CA ASN A 119 -7.90 16.10 25.87
C ASN A 119 -8.93 17.22 25.62
N LYS A 120 -8.83 17.95 24.52
CA LYS A 120 -9.83 18.95 24.13
C LYS A 120 -10.70 18.41 23.00
N ALA A 121 -12.02 18.36 23.22
CA ALA A 121 -12.99 17.85 22.26
C ALA A 121 -13.51 18.96 21.34
N TYR A 122 -13.67 18.63 20.06
CA TYR A 122 -14.25 19.48 19.03
C TYR A 122 -15.30 18.68 18.27
N ASN A 123 -16.40 19.33 17.89
CA ASN A 123 -17.33 18.71 16.94
C ASN A 123 -16.66 18.71 15.56
N ALA A 124 -16.67 17.56 14.91
CA ALA A 124 -16.00 17.34 13.65
C ALA A 124 -16.99 16.95 12.55
N THR A 125 -16.76 17.48 11.37
CA THR A 125 -17.33 16.97 10.12
C THR A 125 -16.18 16.53 9.23
N VAL A 126 -16.35 15.39 8.54
CA VAL A 126 -15.31 14.78 7.71
C VAL A 126 -15.91 14.44 6.36
N LYS A 127 -15.15 14.64 5.31
CA LYS A 127 -15.51 14.29 3.94
C LYS A 127 -14.37 13.51 3.31
N GLU A 128 -14.71 12.42 2.63
CA GLU A 128 -13.76 11.72 1.77
C GLU A 128 -13.33 12.64 0.62
N GLU A 129 -12.03 12.78 0.41
CA GLU A 129 -11.46 13.57 -0.67
C GLU A 129 -10.92 12.66 -1.77
N LYS A 130 -10.25 11.58 -1.38
CA LYS A 130 -9.56 10.71 -2.31
C LYS A 130 -9.43 9.28 -1.78
N GLU A 131 -9.67 8.33 -2.67
CA GLU A 131 -9.43 6.91 -2.45
C GLU A 131 -8.45 6.39 -3.48
N TYR A 132 -7.48 5.60 -3.03
CA TYR A 132 -6.65 4.75 -3.87
C TYR A 132 -6.99 3.30 -3.55
N GLU A 133 -7.67 2.64 -4.44
CA GLU A 133 -7.89 1.21 -4.35
C GLU A 133 -6.82 0.47 -5.14
N ILE A 134 -6.17 -0.49 -4.52
CA ILE A 134 -5.13 -1.29 -5.14
C ILE A 134 -5.68 -2.68 -5.39
N LEU A 135 -5.63 -3.09 -6.67
CA LEU A 135 -6.06 -4.39 -7.12
C LEU A 135 -4.85 -5.27 -7.44
N ASN A 136 -4.91 -6.52 -7.04
CA ASN A 136 -4.12 -7.59 -7.62
C ASN A 136 -4.74 -7.98 -8.97
N ILE A 137 -3.97 -7.90 -10.02
CA ILE A 137 -4.37 -8.32 -11.35
C ILE A 137 -3.42 -9.44 -11.78
N GLY A 138 -3.95 -10.65 -11.87
CA GLY A 138 -3.16 -11.84 -12.17
C GLY A 138 -3.48 -12.42 -13.55
N ILE A 139 -2.50 -13.02 -14.18
CA ILE A 139 -2.65 -13.87 -15.35
C ILE A 139 -1.93 -15.21 -15.09
N GLN A 140 -2.62 -16.30 -15.38
CA GLN A 140 -2.09 -17.63 -15.24
C GLN A 140 -2.18 -18.38 -16.57
N MET A 141 -1.16 -19.16 -16.88
CA MET A 141 -1.10 -20.03 -18.06
C MET A 141 -0.52 -21.37 -17.68
N THR A 142 -1.14 -22.44 -18.18
CA THR A 142 -0.64 -23.81 -18.02
C THR A 142 -0.33 -24.41 -19.39
N GLU A 143 0.87 -24.94 -19.56
CA GLU A 143 1.23 -25.69 -20.77
C GLU A 143 0.70 -27.14 -20.73
N ALA A 144 0.65 -27.79 -21.87
CA ALA A 144 0.14 -29.16 -22.00
C ALA A 144 0.91 -30.20 -21.15
N ASN A 145 2.18 -29.92 -20.83
CA ASN A 145 3.01 -30.73 -19.96
C ASN A 145 2.80 -30.45 -18.46
N GLY A 146 1.83 -29.61 -18.10
CA GLY A 146 1.53 -29.24 -16.71
C GLY A 146 2.37 -28.09 -16.14
N THR A 147 3.29 -27.52 -16.91
CA THR A 147 4.09 -26.36 -16.43
C THR A 147 3.20 -25.14 -16.29
N LYS A 148 3.24 -24.51 -15.11
CA LYS A 148 2.46 -23.30 -14.78
C LYS A 148 3.34 -22.05 -14.80
N TYR A 149 2.77 -20.99 -15.31
CA TYR A 149 3.35 -19.63 -15.28
C TYR A 149 2.32 -18.71 -14.66
N GLU A 150 2.76 -17.85 -13.76
CA GLU A 150 1.90 -16.88 -13.12
C GLU A 150 2.57 -15.51 -13.08
N ALA A 151 1.83 -14.48 -13.46
CA ALA A 151 2.25 -13.10 -13.30
C ALA A 151 1.13 -12.30 -12.61
N ILE A 152 1.47 -11.60 -11.54
CA ILE A 152 0.57 -10.75 -10.78
C ILE A 152 1.19 -9.36 -10.72
N ILE A 153 0.38 -8.35 -10.96
CA ILE A 153 0.74 -6.94 -10.80
C ILE A 153 -0.29 -6.25 -9.91
N ASN A 154 0.15 -5.21 -9.25
CA ASN A 154 -0.77 -4.27 -8.61
C ASN A 154 -0.99 -3.05 -9.50
N ASP A 155 -2.20 -2.55 -9.52
CA ASP A 155 -2.49 -1.23 -10.08
C ASP A 155 -3.56 -0.50 -9.28
N ILE A 156 -3.62 0.80 -9.48
CA ILE A 156 -4.50 1.71 -8.77
C ILE A 156 -5.80 1.83 -9.57
N PHE A 157 -6.91 1.68 -8.88
CA PHE A 157 -8.25 1.93 -9.45
C PHE A 157 -8.59 3.44 -9.35
N PRO A 158 -9.29 4.07 -10.32
CA PRO A 158 -9.80 3.51 -11.57
C PRO A 158 -8.82 3.75 -12.73
N THR A 159 -8.33 2.71 -13.33
CA THR A 159 -7.62 2.82 -14.61
C THR A 159 -8.46 2.18 -15.70
N GLU A 160 -8.29 2.60 -16.97
CA GLU A 160 -8.85 1.90 -18.14
C GLU A 160 -8.20 0.50 -18.25
N LEU A 161 -8.65 -0.35 -17.36
CA LEU A 161 -7.97 -1.51 -16.82
C LEU A 161 -7.64 -2.59 -17.84
N ALA A 162 -8.58 -2.96 -18.68
CA ALA A 162 -8.47 -4.23 -19.37
C ALA A 162 -7.32 -4.30 -20.41
N LYS A 163 -7.10 -3.22 -21.17
CA LYS A 163 -6.18 -3.27 -22.32
C LYS A 163 -4.73 -3.03 -21.94
N LYS A 164 -4.49 -2.08 -21.06
CA LYS A 164 -3.14 -1.72 -20.58
C LYS A 164 -2.49 -2.86 -19.80
N HIS A 165 -3.25 -3.47 -18.90
CA HIS A 165 -2.75 -4.55 -18.05
C HIS A 165 -2.55 -5.84 -18.79
N LYS A 166 -3.41 -6.18 -19.73
CA LYS A 166 -3.28 -7.38 -20.55
C LYS A 166 -1.93 -7.45 -21.25
N ASN A 167 -1.50 -6.36 -21.86
CA ASN A 167 -0.22 -6.33 -22.58
C ASN A 167 0.96 -6.47 -21.61
N LYS A 168 0.93 -5.80 -20.45
CA LYS A 168 1.97 -5.93 -19.41
C LYS A 168 2.03 -7.37 -18.89
N LEU A 169 0.89 -7.96 -18.53
CA LEU A 169 0.82 -9.33 -18.02
C LEU A 169 1.29 -10.36 -19.05
N LEU A 170 0.87 -10.23 -20.32
CA LEU A 170 1.34 -11.11 -21.39
C LEU A 170 2.86 -10.98 -21.61
N SER A 171 3.40 -9.76 -21.56
CA SER A 171 4.85 -9.56 -21.65
C SER A 171 5.58 -10.28 -20.52
N LEU A 172 5.10 -10.17 -19.28
CA LEU A 172 5.67 -10.89 -18.13
C LEU A 172 5.61 -12.41 -18.32
N LEU A 173 4.49 -12.96 -18.82
CA LEU A 173 4.40 -14.39 -19.11
C LEU A 173 5.40 -14.85 -20.18
N TYR A 174 5.56 -14.08 -21.26
CA TYR A 174 6.54 -14.40 -22.31
C TYR A 174 7.97 -14.34 -21.78
N ASP A 175 8.28 -13.39 -20.91
CA ASP A 175 9.58 -13.30 -20.23
C ASP A 175 9.84 -14.54 -19.36
N LEU A 176 8.87 -14.93 -18.54
CA LEU A 176 8.94 -16.13 -17.71
C LEU A 176 9.15 -17.40 -18.56
N LYS A 177 8.43 -17.53 -19.68
CA LYS A 177 8.62 -18.64 -20.63
C LYS A 177 10.01 -18.65 -21.25
N SER A 178 10.55 -17.50 -21.58
CA SER A 178 11.91 -17.40 -22.16
C SER A 178 12.99 -17.78 -21.13
N GLU A 179 12.79 -17.44 -19.87
CA GLU A 179 13.70 -17.78 -18.78
C GLU A 179 13.73 -19.27 -18.45
N ARG A 180 12.63 -20.01 -18.70
CA ARG A 180 12.59 -21.48 -18.53
C ARG A 180 13.74 -22.21 -19.22
N LYS A 181 14.15 -21.74 -20.39
CA LYS A 181 15.27 -22.34 -21.11
C LYS A 181 16.58 -22.26 -20.32
N LYS A 182 16.70 -21.28 -19.44
CA LYS A 182 17.89 -21.05 -18.61
C LYS A 182 17.78 -21.76 -17.24
N TRP A 183 16.55 -21.91 -16.71
CA TRP A 183 16.31 -22.42 -15.36
C TRP A 183 15.14 -23.40 -15.33
N PRO A 184 15.31 -24.64 -15.87
CA PRO A 184 14.19 -25.56 -16.12
C PRO A 184 13.44 -26.06 -14.89
N ASN A 185 14.01 -25.93 -13.68
CA ASN A 185 13.43 -26.42 -12.42
C ASN A 185 12.95 -25.29 -11.49
N SER A 186 12.80 -24.07 -11.98
CA SER A 186 12.37 -22.93 -11.19
C SER A 186 10.87 -22.75 -11.23
N GLN A 187 10.30 -22.10 -10.22
CA GLN A 187 8.96 -21.52 -10.30
C GLN A 187 8.98 -20.31 -11.23
N TYR A 188 7.96 -20.20 -12.09
CA TYR A 188 7.86 -19.15 -13.09
C TYR A 188 6.83 -18.12 -12.63
N GLU A 189 7.20 -17.32 -11.63
CA GLU A 189 6.34 -16.32 -11.00
C GLU A 189 6.92 -14.94 -11.15
N SER A 190 6.05 -13.96 -11.44
CA SER A 190 6.35 -12.55 -11.37
C SER A 190 5.24 -11.84 -10.60
N LEU A 191 5.56 -11.29 -9.45
CA LEU A 191 4.63 -10.60 -8.57
C LEU A 191 5.07 -9.16 -8.39
N GLU A 192 4.12 -8.23 -8.50
CA GLU A 192 4.35 -6.82 -8.22
C GLU A 192 3.32 -6.36 -7.19
N ASN A 193 3.79 -5.83 -6.05
CA ASN A 193 2.93 -5.41 -4.96
C ASN A 193 3.22 -3.97 -4.55
N ILE A 194 2.17 -3.17 -4.42
CA ILE A 194 2.23 -1.82 -3.85
C ILE A 194 1.97 -1.93 -2.34
N TYR A 195 2.95 -1.50 -1.55
CA TYR A 195 2.89 -1.54 -0.08
C TYR A 195 2.42 -0.24 0.55
N TYR A 196 2.61 0.85 -0.16
CA TYR A 196 2.19 2.16 0.29
C TYR A 196 1.99 3.09 -0.90
N ILE A 197 1.00 3.96 -0.80
CA ILE A 197 0.78 5.06 -1.73
C ILE A 197 0.17 6.25 -1.00
N ASN A 198 0.58 7.44 -1.39
CA ASN A 198 -0.06 8.71 -1.03
C ASN A 198 0.03 9.67 -2.22
N ASP A 199 -0.23 10.97 -2.00
CA ASP A 199 -0.19 11.96 -3.06
C ASP A 199 1.22 12.25 -3.60
N LYS A 200 2.28 11.77 -2.93
CA LYS A 200 3.68 12.08 -3.27
C LYS A 200 4.48 10.87 -3.72
N ILE A 201 4.24 9.72 -3.12
CA ILE A 201 5.03 8.52 -3.37
C ILE A 201 4.19 7.26 -3.57
N LYS A 202 4.81 6.29 -4.21
CA LYS A 202 4.39 4.90 -4.28
C LYS A 202 5.54 4.00 -3.87
N SER A 203 5.33 3.11 -2.89
CA SER A 203 6.29 2.07 -2.50
C SER A 203 5.87 0.74 -3.09
N ILE A 204 6.74 0.10 -3.86
CA ILE A 204 6.43 -1.08 -4.65
C ILE A 204 7.55 -2.10 -4.53
N CYS A 205 7.20 -3.38 -4.48
CA CYS A 205 8.15 -4.47 -4.62
C CYS A 205 7.78 -5.36 -5.81
N THR A 206 8.78 -5.78 -6.55
CA THR A 206 8.68 -6.76 -7.62
C THR A 206 9.44 -8.02 -7.21
N TYR A 207 8.75 -9.13 -7.25
CA TYR A 207 9.33 -10.45 -7.09
C TYR A 207 9.39 -11.15 -8.44
N LYS A 208 10.53 -11.69 -8.78
CA LYS A 208 10.70 -12.47 -10.00
C LYS A 208 11.77 -13.54 -9.78
N ASN A 209 11.37 -14.82 -9.97
CA ASN A 209 12.29 -15.96 -9.90
C ASN A 209 13.18 -15.94 -8.64
N ALA A 210 12.58 -15.93 -7.47
CA ALA A 210 13.24 -15.90 -6.16
C ALA A 210 14.05 -14.60 -5.86
N LYS A 211 13.96 -13.57 -6.70
CA LYS A 211 14.58 -12.26 -6.45
C LYS A 211 13.54 -11.22 -6.14
N THR A 212 13.75 -10.49 -5.07
CA THR A 212 12.91 -9.35 -4.68
C THR A 212 13.67 -8.05 -4.92
N ASN A 213 13.01 -7.12 -5.60
CA ASN A 213 13.50 -5.76 -5.77
C ASN A 213 12.42 -4.77 -5.33
N CYS A 214 12.75 -3.88 -4.40
CA CYS A 214 11.82 -2.89 -3.92
C CYS A 214 12.31 -1.48 -4.21
N GLU A 215 11.37 -0.56 -4.35
CA GLU A 215 11.66 0.84 -4.59
C GLU A 215 10.54 1.75 -4.11
N VAL A 216 10.91 2.94 -3.68
CA VAL A 216 10.00 4.04 -3.43
C VAL A 216 10.11 5.01 -4.59
N ILE A 217 8.99 5.31 -5.22
CA ILE A 217 8.91 6.11 -6.43
C ILE A 217 8.19 7.41 -6.12
N SER A 218 8.79 8.55 -6.50
CA SER A 218 8.11 9.85 -6.49
C SER A 218 7.04 9.88 -7.58
N LEU A 219 5.79 10.19 -7.21
CA LEU A 219 4.70 10.33 -8.19
C LEU A 219 4.85 11.58 -9.06
N ALA A 220 5.48 12.62 -8.55
CA ALA A 220 5.72 13.85 -9.30
C ALA A 220 6.74 13.67 -10.44
N THR A 221 7.79 12.89 -10.20
CA THR A 221 8.90 12.72 -11.16
C THR A 221 8.95 11.36 -11.82
N ASN A 222 8.17 10.39 -11.31
CA ASN A 222 8.20 8.97 -11.67
C ASN A 222 9.61 8.35 -11.57
N LYS A 223 10.42 8.82 -10.60
CA LYS A 223 11.78 8.32 -10.37
C LYS A 223 11.89 7.66 -9.00
N LYS A 224 12.74 6.63 -8.91
CA LYS A 224 13.13 6.00 -7.66
C LYS A 224 13.76 7.02 -6.73
N LEU A 225 13.28 7.07 -5.49
CA LEU A 225 13.89 7.84 -4.40
C LEU A 225 14.98 7.01 -3.74
N LYS A 226 16.12 7.66 -3.51
CA LYS A 226 17.19 7.11 -2.69
C LYS A 226 16.91 7.37 -1.22
N LEU A 227 17.50 6.59 -0.32
CA LEU A 227 17.30 6.74 1.13
C LEU A 227 17.56 8.18 1.62
N LYS A 228 18.58 8.85 1.10
CA LYS A 228 18.90 10.26 1.41
C LYS A 228 17.83 11.28 0.97
N GLN A 229 16.91 10.89 0.11
CA GLN A 229 15.78 11.72 -0.32
C GLN A 229 14.52 11.40 0.51
N ILE A 230 14.47 10.20 1.10
CA ILE A 230 13.43 9.78 2.03
C ILE A 230 13.53 10.56 3.35
N PHE A 231 14.74 10.84 3.81
CA PHE A 231 15.00 11.51 5.10
C PHE A 231 15.54 12.94 4.92
N LYS A 232 15.13 13.85 5.81
CA LYS A 232 15.56 15.26 5.80
C LYS A 232 17.05 15.42 6.08
N ASP A 233 17.54 14.65 7.05
CA ASP A 233 18.93 14.73 7.52
C ASP A 233 19.47 13.34 7.88
N MET A 234 20.20 12.76 6.96
CA MET A 234 20.89 11.48 7.17
C MET A 234 22.04 11.54 8.19
N ASN A 235 22.42 12.74 8.62
CA ASN A 235 23.48 12.92 9.62
C ASN A 235 22.96 12.95 11.06
N ASN A 236 21.64 12.96 11.26
CA ASN A 236 21.05 12.88 12.58
C ASN A 236 21.49 11.60 13.30
N GLU A 237 22.07 11.72 14.49
CA GLU A 237 22.70 10.61 15.22
C GLU A 237 21.69 9.53 15.64
N HIS A 238 20.46 9.93 16.01
CA HIS A 238 19.43 8.96 16.36
C HIS A 238 18.96 8.18 15.13
N LEU A 239 18.71 8.86 14.02
CA LEU A 239 18.35 8.20 12.76
C LEU A 239 19.45 7.24 12.31
N LYS A 240 20.73 7.65 12.38
CA LYS A 240 21.87 6.78 12.07
C LYS A 240 21.89 5.53 12.95
N ALA A 241 21.69 5.68 14.25
CA ALA A 241 21.67 4.55 15.18
C ALA A 241 20.54 3.57 14.83
N VAL A 242 19.33 4.08 14.59
CA VAL A 242 18.18 3.28 14.22
C VAL A 242 18.41 2.55 12.87
N LEU A 243 18.91 3.24 11.87
CA LEU A 243 19.18 2.64 10.55
C LEU A 243 20.36 1.64 10.60
N ALA A 244 21.38 1.90 11.41
CA ALA A 244 22.54 1.00 11.54
C ALA A 244 22.16 -0.40 12.03
N THR A 245 21.18 -0.51 12.93
CA THR A 245 20.67 -1.79 13.43
C THR A 245 19.93 -2.58 12.35
N ALA A 246 19.43 -1.91 11.32
CA ALA A 246 18.62 -2.51 10.27
C ALA A 246 19.41 -2.98 9.03
N GLY A 247 20.72 -2.74 8.99
CA GLY A 247 21.54 -3.12 7.84
C GLY A 247 21.10 -2.41 6.57
N VAL A 248 21.40 -1.12 6.47
CA VAL A 248 20.98 -0.23 5.39
C VAL A 248 21.30 -0.79 3.99
N SER A 249 20.31 -0.82 3.13
CA SER A 249 20.39 -1.29 1.75
C SER A 249 19.60 -0.35 0.83
N ASP A 250 19.99 -0.26 -0.44
CA ASP A 250 19.20 0.44 -1.47
C ASP A 250 17.95 -0.32 -1.91
N ASN A 251 17.78 -1.55 -1.42
CA ASN A 251 16.61 -2.39 -1.64
C ASN A 251 15.75 -2.38 -0.38
N PHE A 252 14.78 -1.51 -0.33
CA PHE A 252 13.90 -1.32 0.81
C PHE A 252 12.45 -1.06 0.40
N VAL A 253 11.52 -1.40 1.28
CA VAL A 253 10.10 -1.12 1.15
C VAL A 253 9.62 -0.24 2.29
N LEU A 254 8.81 0.76 1.95
CA LEU A 254 8.07 1.57 2.90
C LEU A 254 6.64 1.07 2.96
N SER A 255 6.13 0.85 4.16
CA SER A 255 4.76 0.42 4.44
C SER A 255 4.17 1.24 5.60
N PRO A 256 2.87 1.14 5.90
CA PRO A 256 2.29 1.74 7.10
C PRO A 256 2.92 1.24 8.42
N LEU A 257 3.61 0.11 8.39
CA LEU A 257 4.27 -0.45 9.57
C LEU A 257 5.70 0.09 9.78
N GLY A 258 6.34 0.58 8.71
CA GLY A 258 7.70 1.09 8.77
C GLY A 258 8.49 0.90 7.50
N LEU A 259 9.79 1.03 7.63
CA LEU A 259 10.77 0.83 6.56
C LEU A 259 11.45 -0.53 6.74
N THR A 260 11.33 -1.40 5.76
CA THR A 260 11.95 -2.72 5.77
C THR A 260 13.07 -2.78 4.74
N PHE A 261 14.28 -3.08 5.18
CA PHE A 261 15.42 -3.35 4.31
C PHE A 261 15.42 -4.81 3.90
N LEU A 262 15.49 -5.06 2.61
CA LEU A 262 15.49 -6.40 2.02
C LEU A 262 16.92 -6.90 1.81
N ASN A 263 17.62 -7.05 2.90
CA ASN A 263 18.87 -7.78 3.00
C ASN A 263 18.60 -9.25 3.40
N GLU A 264 19.63 -10.02 3.72
CA GLU A 264 19.47 -11.42 4.11
C GLU A 264 18.58 -11.63 5.34
N GLU A 265 18.51 -10.65 6.26
CA GLU A 265 17.78 -10.74 7.52
C GLU A 265 16.41 -10.06 7.50
N GLN A 266 16.12 -9.23 6.50
CA GLN A 266 14.86 -8.48 6.37
C GLN A 266 14.46 -7.71 7.65
N ILE A 267 15.32 -6.83 8.10
CA ILE A 267 15.09 -6.05 9.31
C ILE A 267 14.17 -4.86 9.02
N SER A 268 13.15 -4.71 9.85
CA SER A 268 12.19 -3.62 9.77
C SER A 268 12.45 -2.60 10.85
N VAL A 269 12.40 -1.34 10.48
CA VAL A 269 12.43 -0.20 11.40
C VAL A 269 10.99 0.32 11.54
N PRO A 270 10.43 0.34 12.76
CA PRO A 270 9.09 0.83 13.00
C PRO A 270 8.89 2.27 12.51
N LEU A 271 7.70 2.55 12.00
CA LEU A 271 7.40 3.86 11.42
C LEU A 271 7.51 4.99 12.44
N GLU A 272 7.11 4.74 13.68
CA GLU A 272 7.20 5.71 14.79
C GLU A 272 8.63 6.19 15.09
N GLU A 273 9.64 5.32 14.90
CA GLU A 273 11.05 5.66 15.16
C GLU A 273 11.66 6.55 14.08
N ILE A 274 11.19 6.43 12.83
CA ILE A 274 11.77 7.12 11.67
C ILE A 274 10.92 8.28 11.15
N ARG A 275 9.65 8.32 11.49
CA ARG A 275 8.69 9.30 10.98
C ARG A 275 9.11 10.76 11.19
N PRO A 276 9.67 11.19 12.32
CA PRO A 276 10.10 12.59 12.52
C PRO A 276 11.17 13.05 11.54
N TYR A 277 11.85 12.11 10.91
CA TYR A 277 12.99 12.37 10.03
C TYR A 277 12.63 12.34 8.55
N PHE A 278 11.41 11.95 8.19
CA PHE A 278 11.00 11.94 6.78
C PHE A 278 11.06 13.33 6.14
N SER A 279 11.53 13.36 4.91
CA SER A 279 11.50 14.56 4.08
C SER A 279 10.07 14.90 3.63
N ASP A 280 9.88 16.15 3.21
CA ASP A 280 8.60 16.60 2.67
C ASP A 280 8.25 15.90 1.35
N GLU A 281 9.25 15.29 0.67
CA GLU A 281 9.04 14.53 -0.57
C GLU A 281 8.24 13.23 -0.32
N VAL A 282 8.28 12.71 0.90
CA VAL A 282 7.59 11.45 1.25
C VAL A 282 6.16 11.68 1.71
N GLY A 283 5.88 12.81 2.35
CA GLY A 283 4.53 13.17 2.81
C GLY A 283 3.96 12.27 3.91
N LEU A 284 4.84 11.69 4.74
CA LEU A 284 4.50 10.83 5.87
C LEU A 284 4.65 11.54 7.20
#